data_d1f60bad42ace9b39990127fd379314d
#
_entry.id   d1f60bad42ace9b39990127fd379314d
#
_cell.length_a   1.000
_cell.length_b   1.000
_cell.length_c   1.000
_cell.angle_alpha   90.00
_cell.angle_beta   90.00
_cell.angle_gamma   90.00
#
_symmetry.space_group_name_H-M   'P 1'
#
loop_
_entity.id
_entity.type
_entity.pdbx_description
1 polymer ?
#
loop_
_entity_poly.entity_id
_entity_poly.type
_entity_poly.pdbx_seq_one_letter_code
_entity_poly.pdbx_strand_id
1 'polypeptide(L)'
;MEKRIKEDIETIDTDGGITFVDLTNKYSEVVGEIMNDYENVHDIRVTCESYEYNDGENIAQELVIHFKRNETDEEYERRKSMEDFSEKETRKRELMKLKELIGKYTNIAIEYINEIKN
;
A
#
# COMPACT_ATOMS: atom_id res chain seq x y z
N MET A 1 -12.90 -12.12 8.81
CA MET A 1 -12.03 -11.60 7.73
C MET A 1 -12.26 -10.11 7.57
N GLU A 2 -11.31 -9.30 8.04
CA GLU A 2 -11.44 -7.85 7.95
C GLU A 2 -10.70 -7.32 6.74
N LYS A 3 -11.45 -6.88 5.74
CA LYS A 3 -10.91 -6.16 4.60
C LYS A 3 -10.67 -4.70 4.99
N ARG A 4 -9.54 -4.17 4.58
CA ARG A 4 -9.21 -2.76 4.78
C ARG A 4 -9.90 -1.90 3.73
N ILE A 5 -10.14 -0.65 4.10
CA ILE A 5 -10.62 0.36 3.15
C ILE A 5 -9.40 0.94 2.43
N LYS A 6 -9.45 0.96 1.11
CA LYS A 6 -8.42 1.59 0.28
C LYS A 6 -8.96 2.85 -0.36
N GLU A 7 -8.10 3.83 -0.50
CA GLU A 7 -8.38 5.03 -1.28
C GLU A 7 -7.68 4.88 -2.64
N ASP A 8 -8.45 5.08 -3.70
CA ASP A 8 -7.97 4.90 -5.07
C ASP A 8 -8.37 6.09 -5.94
N ILE A 9 -7.75 6.21 -7.11
CA ILE A 9 -8.03 7.29 -8.05
C ILE A 9 -8.21 6.77 -9.46
N GLU A 10 -9.05 7.47 -10.23
CA GLU A 10 -9.17 7.34 -11.66
C GLU A 10 -9.06 8.72 -12.28
N THR A 11 -8.49 8.82 -13.47
CA THR A 11 -8.27 10.10 -14.14
C THR A 11 -9.08 10.24 -15.40
N ILE A 12 -9.54 11.47 -15.66
CA ILE A 12 -10.17 11.85 -16.92
C ILE A 12 -9.29 12.91 -17.56
N ASP A 13 -8.76 12.62 -18.73
CA ASP A 13 -7.93 13.53 -19.51
C ASP A 13 -8.81 14.67 -20.06
N THR A 14 -8.46 15.90 -19.72
CA THR A 14 -9.14 17.10 -20.18
C THR A 14 -8.24 18.00 -21.01
N ASP A 15 -7.10 17.52 -21.46
CA ASP A 15 -6.19 18.27 -22.32
C ASP A 15 -6.90 18.71 -23.62
N GLY A 16 -6.74 19.99 -23.95
CA GLY A 16 -7.41 20.57 -25.11
C GLY A 16 -8.88 20.92 -24.89
N GLY A 17 -9.39 20.72 -23.67
CA GLY A 17 -10.77 20.99 -23.30
C GLY A 17 -11.69 19.81 -23.56
N ILE A 18 -12.84 19.84 -22.89
CA ILE A 18 -13.87 18.81 -23.02
C ILE A 18 -15.23 19.48 -22.89
N THR A 19 -16.20 19.05 -23.70
CA THR A 19 -17.56 19.56 -23.57
C THR A 19 -18.20 19.03 -22.30
N PHE A 20 -19.17 19.78 -21.78
CA PHE A 20 -19.90 19.38 -20.56
C PHE A 20 -20.61 18.03 -20.74
N VAL A 21 -21.18 17.79 -21.92
CA VAL A 21 -21.86 16.53 -22.22
C VAL A 21 -20.88 15.37 -22.23
N ASP A 22 -19.74 15.51 -22.87
CA ASP A 22 -18.71 14.49 -22.91
C ASP A 22 -18.11 14.22 -21.53
N LEU A 23 -17.90 15.27 -20.74
CA LEU A 23 -17.42 15.15 -19.37
C LEU A 23 -18.40 14.36 -18.49
N THR A 24 -19.69 14.70 -18.60
CA THR A 24 -20.74 14.01 -17.84
C THR A 24 -20.83 12.55 -18.22
N ASN A 25 -20.73 12.24 -19.51
CA ASN A 25 -20.77 10.88 -20.01
C ASN A 25 -19.55 10.07 -19.53
N LYS A 26 -18.36 10.63 -19.63
CA LYS A 26 -17.13 10.00 -19.14
C LYS A 26 -17.15 9.78 -17.64
N TYR A 27 -17.59 10.77 -16.88
CA TYR A 27 -17.73 10.66 -15.44
C TYR A 27 -18.67 9.52 -15.06
N SER A 28 -19.84 9.45 -15.67
CA SER A 28 -20.84 8.41 -15.43
C SER A 28 -20.29 7.03 -15.78
N GLU A 29 -19.57 6.91 -16.89
CA GLU A 29 -18.93 5.67 -17.33
C GLU A 29 -17.88 5.19 -16.31
N VAL A 30 -16.97 6.07 -15.91
CA VAL A 30 -15.90 5.75 -14.95
C VAL A 30 -16.47 5.37 -13.60
N VAL A 31 -17.43 6.13 -13.08
CA VAL A 31 -18.07 5.83 -11.79
C VAL A 31 -18.83 4.51 -11.87
N GLY A 32 -19.50 4.24 -12.98
CA GLY A 32 -20.20 2.96 -13.20
C GLY A 32 -19.26 1.77 -13.19
N GLU A 33 -18.11 1.89 -13.84
CA GLU A 33 -17.07 0.84 -13.82
C GLU A 33 -16.51 0.62 -12.42
N ILE A 34 -16.22 1.70 -11.68
CA ILE A 34 -15.73 1.62 -10.31
C ILE A 34 -16.73 0.89 -9.41
N MET A 35 -18.01 1.25 -9.50
CA MET A 35 -19.06 0.61 -8.68
C MET A 35 -19.31 -0.83 -9.07
N ASN A 36 -19.02 -1.20 -10.30
CA ASN A 36 -19.13 -2.59 -10.77
C ASN A 36 -17.95 -3.45 -10.33
N ASP A 37 -16.75 -2.88 -10.31
CA ASP A 37 -15.50 -3.61 -10.05
C ASP A 37 -15.18 -3.77 -8.57
N TYR A 38 -15.70 -2.88 -7.71
CA TYR A 38 -15.33 -2.85 -6.29
C TYR A 38 -16.53 -2.88 -5.37
N GLU A 39 -16.32 -3.37 -4.16
CA GLU A 39 -17.33 -3.40 -3.09
C GLU A 39 -17.20 -2.19 -2.17
N ASN A 40 -18.32 -1.73 -1.64
CA ASN A 40 -18.39 -0.63 -0.67
C ASN A 40 -17.70 0.64 -1.16
N VAL A 41 -17.98 1.02 -2.40
CA VAL A 41 -17.48 2.27 -2.96
C VAL A 41 -18.22 3.44 -2.31
N HIS A 42 -17.46 4.36 -1.74
CA HIS A 42 -18.03 5.53 -1.05
C HIS A 42 -17.05 6.70 -1.07
N ASP A 43 -17.51 7.85 -0.61
CA ASP A 43 -16.71 9.06 -0.48
C ASP A 43 -16.08 9.47 -1.82
N ILE A 44 -16.89 9.44 -2.89
CA ILE A 44 -16.45 9.79 -4.25
C ILE A 44 -16.31 11.30 -4.35
N ARG A 45 -15.11 11.76 -4.70
CA ARG A 45 -14.80 13.18 -4.88
C ARG A 45 -14.13 13.41 -6.23
N VAL A 46 -14.32 14.60 -6.76
CA VAL A 46 -13.66 15.01 -8.01
C VAL A 46 -12.81 16.24 -7.71
N THR A 47 -11.52 16.15 -8.08
CA THR A 47 -10.59 17.26 -8.00
C THR A 47 -10.02 17.57 -9.37
N CYS A 48 -9.61 18.82 -9.58
CA CYS A 48 -8.89 19.22 -10.78
C CYS A 48 -7.41 19.33 -10.40
N GLU A 49 -6.58 18.54 -11.03
CA GLU A 49 -5.14 18.52 -10.76
C GLU A 49 -4.36 18.91 -12.01
N SER A 50 -3.27 19.63 -11.81
CA SER A 50 -2.35 19.97 -12.89
C SER A 50 -0.96 19.43 -12.58
N TYR A 51 -0.26 19.01 -13.61
CA TYR A 51 1.11 18.55 -13.49
C TYR A 51 1.95 19.07 -14.64
N GLU A 52 3.24 19.24 -14.37
CA GLU A 52 4.23 19.68 -15.34
C GLU A 52 4.88 18.46 -16.01
N TYR A 53 5.14 18.57 -17.30
CA TYR A 53 5.89 17.56 -18.04
C TYR A 53 6.85 18.26 -19.03
N ASN A 54 7.82 17.50 -19.56
CA ASN A 54 8.89 18.04 -20.39
C ASN A 54 9.70 19.13 -19.65
N ASP A 55 10.16 18.84 -18.43
CA ASP A 55 10.96 19.74 -17.59
C ASP A 55 10.29 21.11 -17.35
N GLY A 56 8.96 21.11 -17.21
CA GLY A 56 8.19 22.31 -16.93
C GLY A 56 7.81 23.15 -18.16
N GLU A 57 8.09 22.66 -19.36
CA GLU A 57 7.70 23.37 -20.60
C GLU A 57 6.20 23.29 -20.88
N ASN A 58 5.54 22.26 -20.38
CA ASN A 58 4.11 22.05 -20.60
C ASN A 58 3.41 21.73 -19.29
N ILE A 59 2.14 22.14 -19.21
CA ILE A 59 1.27 21.83 -18.08
C ILE A 59 0.05 21.08 -18.60
N ALA A 60 -0.18 19.90 -18.05
CA ALA A 60 -1.38 19.12 -18.33
C ALA A 60 -2.37 19.26 -17.17
N GLN A 61 -3.66 19.25 -17.49
CA GLN A 61 -4.73 19.27 -16.50
C GLN A 61 -5.55 17.99 -16.59
N GLU A 62 -5.89 17.43 -15.45
CA GLU A 62 -6.71 16.24 -15.34
C GLU A 62 -7.81 16.43 -14.31
N LEU A 63 -8.95 15.81 -14.55
CA LEU A 63 -9.94 15.58 -13.51
C LEU A 63 -9.64 14.25 -12.85
N VAL A 64 -9.52 14.29 -11.53
CA VAL A 64 -9.19 13.10 -10.75
C VAL A 64 -10.38 12.74 -9.89
N ILE A 65 -10.84 11.50 -10.02
CA ILE A 65 -11.91 10.94 -9.22
C ILE A 65 -11.26 10.16 -8.08
N HIS A 66 -11.45 10.61 -6.85
CA HIS A 66 -11.01 9.92 -5.65
C HIS A 66 -12.18 9.12 -5.08
N PHE A 67 -11.93 7.92 -4.66
CA PHE A 67 -12.96 7.09 -4.05
C PHE A 67 -12.36 6.14 -3.03
N LYS A 68 -13.20 5.70 -2.09
CA LYS A 68 -12.84 4.69 -1.11
C LYS A 68 -13.59 3.39 -1.42
N ARG A 69 -12.95 2.28 -1.19
CA ARG A 69 -13.51 0.96 -1.45
C ARG A 69 -12.91 -0.08 -0.52
N ASN A 70 -13.55 -1.23 -0.42
CA ASN A 70 -12.94 -2.36 0.27
C ASN A 70 -11.83 -2.98 -0.59
N GLU A 71 -10.87 -3.61 0.07
CA GLU A 71 -9.91 -4.47 -0.62
C GLU A 71 -10.65 -5.54 -1.41
N THR A 72 -10.11 -5.92 -2.57
CA THR A 72 -10.56 -7.11 -3.28
C THR A 72 -10.03 -8.36 -2.56
N ASP A 73 -10.59 -9.53 -2.87
CA ASP A 73 -10.13 -10.79 -2.30
C ASP A 73 -8.65 -11.04 -2.61
N GLU A 74 -8.22 -10.73 -3.83
CA GLU A 74 -6.82 -10.85 -4.25
C GLU A 74 -5.89 -9.92 -3.47
N GLU A 75 -6.31 -8.67 -3.26
CA GLU A 75 -5.53 -7.70 -2.48
C GLU A 75 -5.42 -8.14 -1.02
N TYR A 76 -6.50 -8.63 -0.44
CA TYR A 76 -6.52 -9.17 0.91
C TYR A 76 -5.56 -10.35 1.06
N GLU A 77 -5.63 -11.32 0.15
CA GLU A 77 -4.76 -12.51 0.18
C GLU A 77 -3.29 -12.13 0.02
N ARG A 78 -2.99 -11.18 -0.87
CA ARG A 78 -1.64 -10.68 -1.06
C ARG A 78 -1.09 -10.01 0.20
N ARG A 79 -1.91 -9.18 0.84
CA ARG A 79 -1.52 -8.52 2.10
C ARG A 79 -1.26 -9.53 3.21
N LYS A 80 -2.13 -10.53 3.35
CA LYS A 80 -1.97 -11.62 4.32
C LYS A 80 -0.69 -12.39 4.10
N SER A 81 -0.39 -12.75 2.87
CA SER A 81 0.84 -13.47 2.51
C SER A 81 2.08 -12.66 2.85
N MET A 82 2.07 -11.36 2.58
CA MET A 82 3.19 -10.47 2.90
C MET A 82 3.37 -10.28 4.41
N GLU A 83 2.28 -10.16 5.16
CA GLU A 83 2.34 -10.07 6.62
C GLU A 83 2.89 -11.36 7.23
N ASP A 84 2.43 -12.52 6.78
CA ASP A 84 2.92 -13.82 7.24
C ASP A 84 4.40 -14.00 6.94
N PHE A 85 4.83 -13.62 5.74
CA PHE A 85 6.24 -13.67 5.36
C PHE A 85 7.10 -12.76 6.26
N SER A 86 6.63 -11.54 6.50
CA SER A 86 7.33 -10.57 7.35
C SER A 86 7.44 -11.06 8.79
N GLU A 87 6.40 -11.67 9.33
CA GLU A 87 6.42 -12.27 10.68
C GLU A 87 7.43 -13.41 10.77
N LYS A 88 7.47 -14.26 9.77
CA LYS A 88 8.43 -15.37 9.70
C LYS A 88 9.87 -14.86 9.66
N GLU A 89 10.13 -13.84 8.85
CA GLU A 89 11.47 -13.24 8.76
C GLU A 89 11.89 -12.58 10.08
N THR A 90 10.98 -11.86 10.73
CA THR A 90 11.22 -11.25 12.02
C THR A 90 11.53 -12.30 13.08
N ARG A 91 10.77 -13.40 13.10
CA ARG A 91 10.98 -14.51 14.03
C ARG A 91 12.32 -15.17 13.83
N LYS A 92 12.73 -15.38 12.58
CA LYS A 92 14.06 -15.93 12.26
C LYS A 92 15.18 -15.04 12.81
N ARG A 93 15.07 -13.73 12.62
CA ARG A 93 16.05 -12.77 13.14
C ARG A 93 16.13 -12.80 14.64
N GLU A 94 14.99 -12.84 15.33
CA GLU A 94 14.93 -12.92 16.78
C GLU A 94 15.55 -14.21 17.31
N LEU A 95 15.27 -15.34 16.65
CA LEU A 95 15.87 -16.63 17.00
C LEU A 95 17.38 -16.63 16.80
N MET A 96 17.87 -16.01 15.75
CA MET A 96 19.31 -15.89 15.50
C MET A 96 19.99 -15.04 16.57
N LYS A 97 19.38 -13.91 16.95
CA LYS A 97 19.89 -13.06 18.03
C LYS A 97 19.93 -13.80 19.36
N LEU A 98 18.87 -14.53 19.68
CA LEU A 98 18.80 -15.34 20.90
C LEU A 98 19.90 -16.41 20.91
N LYS A 99 20.10 -17.07 19.80
CA LYS A 99 21.16 -18.09 19.66
C LYS A 99 22.56 -17.51 19.88
N GLU A 100 22.82 -16.32 19.31
CA GLU A 100 24.08 -15.60 19.52
C GLU A 100 24.27 -15.21 20.99
N LEU A 101 23.24 -14.72 21.65
CA LEU A 101 23.28 -14.35 23.06
C LEU A 101 23.51 -15.57 23.97
N ILE A 102 22.84 -16.68 23.70
CA ILE A 102 23.04 -17.93 24.42
C ILE A 102 24.49 -18.40 24.30
N GLY A 103 25.04 -18.37 23.08
CA GLY A 103 26.44 -18.73 22.86
C GLY A 103 27.39 -17.82 23.61
N LYS A 104 27.19 -16.52 23.59
CA LYS A 104 28.00 -15.53 24.28
C LYS A 104 27.96 -15.72 25.80
N TYR A 105 26.78 -15.84 26.39
CA TYR A 105 26.64 -16.01 27.83
C TYR A 105 27.14 -17.37 28.32
N THR A 106 27.00 -18.39 27.52
CA THR A 106 27.57 -19.71 27.83
C THR A 106 29.07 -19.62 27.94
N ASN A 107 29.75 -18.95 27.01
CA ASN A 107 31.20 -18.75 27.04
C ASN A 107 31.64 -17.94 28.27
N ILE A 108 30.92 -16.86 28.61
CA ILE A 108 31.19 -16.04 29.79
C ILE A 108 31.05 -16.88 31.07
N ALA A 109 30.02 -17.70 31.15
CA ALA A 109 29.81 -18.59 32.29
C ALA A 109 30.95 -19.61 32.45
N ILE A 110 31.44 -20.16 31.35
CA ILE A 110 32.59 -21.08 31.35
C ILE A 110 33.84 -20.37 31.85
N GLU A 111 34.14 -19.18 31.38
CA GLU A 111 35.26 -18.35 31.83
C GLU A 111 35.20 -18.09 33.33
N TYR A 112 34.03 -17.68 33.83
CA TYR A 112 33.81 -17.41 35.25
C TYR A 112 34.06 -18.66 36.11
N ILE A 113 33.57 -19.82 35.71
CA ILE A 113 33.77 -21.07 36.39
C ILE A 113 35.26 -21.43 36.42
N ASN A 114 35.97 -21.23 35.31
CA ASN A 114 37.41 -21.50 35.23
C ASN A 114 38.22 -20.59 36.15
N GLU A 115 37.85 -19.32 36.27
CA GLU A 115 38.48 -18.36 37.21
C GLU A 115 38.29 -18.78 38.65
N ILE A 116 37.12 -19.28 39.02
CA ILE A 116 36.83 -19.73 40.38
C ILE A 116 37.63 -20.97 40.74
N LYS A 117 37.87 -21.88 39.80
CA LYS A 117 38.61 -23.13 40.00
C LYS A 117 40.12 -22.94 40.12
N ASN A 118 40.62 -21.83 39.65
CA ASN A 118 42.03 -21.50 39.74
C ASN A 118 42.27 -20.64 41.01
#